data_b99a09d2a9aa97bf5222afd446f8b823
#
_entry.id   b99a09d2a9aa97bf5222afd446f8b823
#
_cell.length_a   1.000
_cell.length_b   1.000
_cell.length_c   1.000
_cell.angle_alpha   90.00
_cell.angle_beta   90.00
_cell.angle_gamma   90.00
#
_symmetry.space_group_name_H-M   'P 1'
#
loop_
_entity.id
_entity.type
_entity.pdbx_description
1 polymer ?
#
loop_
_entity_poly.entity_id
_entity_poly.type
_entity_poly.pdbx_seq_one_letter_code
_entity_poly.pdbx_strand_id
1 'polypeptide(L)'
;SGCVYGYRKIHLDLRDSGQQCGVNRVWRLMKRVGIKAQVGYRSPRARKGEASIVSPNRLQRQFNPDAPDERWVTDITYIRTHEGWLYLAVVVDLFSRKIIGWSMQSRMTKDIVLNALLMAVWRRNPEKQVLVHSDQGSQYTSHEWQSFLKSHGLEGSMSRRGNCHDNAVAESFFQL
;
A
#
# COMPACT_ATOMS: atom_id res chain seq x y z
N SER A 1 -2.51 -32.21 20.30
CA SER A 1 -2.57 -30.91 19.59
C SER A 1 -1.48 -30.74 18.51
N GLY A 2 -0.57 -31.73 18.32
CA GLY A 2 0.48 -31.70 17.29
C GLY A 2 1.38 -30.45 17.34
N CYS A 3 1.61 -29.88 18.53
CA CYS A 3 2.36 -28.63 18.75
C CYS A 3 1.74 -27.38 18.09
N VAL A 4 0.48 -27.43 17.65
CA VAL A 4 -0.20 -26.30 17.02
C VAL A 4 -0.65 -25.26 18.06
N TYR A 5 -1.11 -25.71 19.23
CA TYR A 5 -1.76 -24.85 20.21
C TYR A 5 -0.77 -24.14 21.14
N GLY A 6 -1.04 -22.87 21.42
CA GLY A 6 -0.36 -22.11 22.45
C GLY A 6 -0.87 -22.43 23.85
N TYR A 7 -0.11 -22.04 24.87
CA TYR A 7 -0.39 -22.35 26.28
C TYR A 7 -1.81 -21.95 26.74
N ARG A 8 -2.40 -20.88 26.19
CA ARG A 8 -3.76 -20.46 26.52
C ARG A 8 -4.81 -21.45 26.02
N LYS A 9 -4.65 -21.93 24.79
CA LYS A 9 -5.55 -22.92 24.20
C LYS A 9 -5.43 -24.27 24.91
N ILE A 10 -4.18 -24.70 25.17
CA ILE A 10 -3.93 -25.96 25.95
C ILE A 10 -4.50 -25.86 27.37
N HIS A 11 -4.42 -24.68 28.01
CA HIS A 11 -5.05 -24.47 29.30
C HIS A 11 -6.57 -24.66 29.24
N LEU A 12 -7.24 -24.15 28.20
CA LEU A 12 -8.67 -24.37 28.00
C LEU A 12 -9.00 -25.85 27.78
N ASP A 13 -8.27 -26.53 26.90
CA ASP A 13 -8.45 -27.96 26.63
C ASP A 13 -8.27 -28.81 27.89
N LEU A 14 -7.27 -28.49 28.75
CA LEU A 14 -7.05 -29.16 30.04
C LEU A 14 -8.21 -28.92 31.02
N ARG A 15 -8.70 -27.69 31.09
CA ARG A 15 -9.86 -27.35 31.94
C ARG A 15 -11.12 -28.08 31.47
N ASP A 16 -11.35 -28.13 30.17
CA ASP A 16 -12.50 -28.84 29.59
C ASP A 16 -12.42 -30.36 29.79
N SER A 17 -11.20 -30.91 29.94
CA SER A 17 -10.97 -32.32 30.34
C SER A 17 -11.00 -32.54 31.87
N GLY A 18 -11.41 -31.55 32.66
CA GLY A 18 -11.55 -31.66 34.11
C GLY A 18 -10.25 -31.43 34.90
N GLN A 19 -9.14 -31.05 34.25
CA GLN A 19 -7.86 -30.78 34.90
C GLN A 19 -7.81 -29.37 35.50
N GLN A 20 -7.68 -29.28 36.83
CA GLN A 20 -7.53 -27.99 37.48
C GLN A 20 -6.06 -27.54 37.45
N CYS A 21 -5.74 -26.59 36.58
CA CYS A 21 -4.41 -26.01 36.51
C CYS A 21 -4.49 -24.52 36.11
N GLY A 22 -3.56 -23.72 36.65
CA GLY A 22 -3.47 -22.30 36.27
C GLY A 22 -2.74 -22.11 34.93
N VAL A 23 -3.11 -21.09 34.17
CA VAL A 23 -2.53 -20.75 32.85
C VAL A 23 -1.01 -20.57 32.91
N ASN A 24 -0.48 -20.00 33.98
CA ASN A 24 0.98 -19.79 34.17
C ASN A 24 1.71 -21.13 34.44
N ARG A 25 1.03 -22.12 35.04
CA ARG A 25 1.61 -23.45 35.22
C ARG A 25 1.77 -24.15 33.88
N VAL A 26 0.75 -24.09 33.03
CA VAL A 26 0.81 -24.64 31.66
C VAL A 26 1.96 -23.99 30.86
N TRP A 27 2.06 -22.66 30.88
CA TRP A 27 3.13 -21.94 30.21
C TRP A 27 4.54 -22.39 30.68
N ARG A 28 4.75 -22.50 32.02
CA ARG A 28 6.02 -22.95 32.58
C ARG A 28 6.38 -24.38 32.19
N LEU A 29 5.39 -25.29 32.21
CA LEU A 29 5.58 -26.68 31.81
C LEU A 29 5.95 -26.78 30.32
N MET A 30 5.19 -26.12 29.45
CA MET A 30 5.50 -26.09 28.02
C MET A 30 6.90 -25.56 27.75
N LYS A 31 7.30 -24.47 28.44
CA LYS A 31 8.66 -23.92 28.34
C LYS A 31 9.72 -24.90 28.78
N ARG A 32 9.51 -25.64 29.90
CA ARG A 32 10.44 -26.65 30.44
C ARG A 32 10.66 -27.79 29.45
N VAL A 33 9.59 -28.26 28.79
CA VAL A 33 9.63 -29.40 27.85
C VAL A 33 9.97 -28.94 26.42
N GLY A 34 10.18 -27.65 26.19
CA GLY A 34 10.52 -27.12 24.86
C GLY A 34 9.37 -27.06 23.86
N ILE A 35 8.12 -27.31 24.33
CA ILE A 35 6.92 -27.26 23.47
C ILE A 35 6.60 -25.80 23.15
N LYS A 36 6.55 -25.46 21.85
CA LYS A 36 6.16 -24.16 21.35
C LYS A 36 4.98 -24.30 20.38
N ALA A 37 4.05 -23.34 20.43
CA ALA A 37 3.00 -23.26 19.42
C ALA A 37 3.60 -23.02 18.02
N GLN A 38 2.95 -23.58 17.01
CA GLN A 38 3.22 -23.14 15.64
C GLN A 38 2.74 -21.69 15.50
N VAL A 39 3.68 -20.78 15.36
CA VAL A 39 3.36 -19.38 15.09
C VAL A 39 3.38 -19.21 13.57
N GLY A 40 2.25 -18.79 13.00
CA GLY A 40 2.20 -18.43 11.58
C GLY A 40 3.26 -17.39 11.22
N TYR A 41 3.55 -17.26 9.94
CA TYR A 41 4.49 -16.27 9.43
C TYR A 41 4.17 -14.89 10.00
N ARG A 42 5.10 -14.32 10.72
CA ARG A 42 5.08 -12.89 11.07
C ARG A 42 5.84 -12.15 10.00
N SER A 43 5.16 -11.27 9.28
CA SER A 43 5.87 -10.34 8.41
C SER A 43 6.96 -9.61 9.22
N PRO A 44 8.18 -9.46 8.68
CA PRO A 44 9.21 -8.67 9.33
C PRO A 44 8.64 -7.30 9.70
N ARG A 45 8.94 -6.81 10.91
CA ARG A 45 8.61 -5.41 11.23
C ARG A 45 9.30 -4.55 10.19
N ALA A 46 8.52 -3.70 9.51
CA ALA A 46 9.08 -2.72 8.59
C ALA A 46 10.21 -1.98 9.32
N ARG A 47 11.42 -2.01 8.74
CA ARG A 47 12.52 -1.17 9.23
C ARG A 47 12.00 0.26 9.18
N LYS A 48 12.29 1.08 10.21
CA LYS A 48 12.06 2.52 10.13
C LYS A 48 12.79 3.02 8.89
N GLY A 49 12.04 3.23 7.82
CA GLY A 49 12.53 3.88 6.61
C GLY A 49 12.77 5.37 6.86
N GLU A 50 13.27 6.05 5.87
CA GLU A 50 13.32 7.52 5.84
C GLU A 50 11.96 8.11 6.21
N ALA A 51 11.96 9.29 6.83
CA ALA A 51 10.74 9.96 7.23
C ALA A 51 9.80 10.09 6.02
N SER A 52 8.61 9.54 6.14
CA SER A 52 7.63 9.58 5.05
C SER A 52 7.08 11.01 4.93
N ILE A 53 7.15 11.58 3.74
CA ILE A 53 6.61 12.91 3.44
C ILE A 53 5.18 12.75 2.98
N VAL A 54 4.23 13.12 3.81
CA VAL A 54 2.80 13.00 3.51
C VAL A 54 2.26 14.37 3.09
N SER A 55 1.75 14.45 1.85
CA SER A 55 1.05 15.63 1.34
C SER A 55 -0.40 15.67 1.86
N PRO A 56 -0.97 16.87 2.12
CA PRO A 56 -2.38 16.98 2.52
C PRO A 56 -3.31 16.53 1.39
N ASN A 57 -4.52 16.05 1.75
CA ASN A 57 -5.54 15.72 0.75
C ASN A 57 -6.14 17.01 0.16
N ARG A 58 -5.66 17.40 -1.01
CA ARG A 58 -6.12 18.57 -1.76
C ARG A 58 -7.18 18.22 -2.78
N LEU A 59 -7.22 16.95 -3.25
CA LEU A 59 -8.23 16.48 -4.20
C LEU A 59 -9.65 16.55 -3.62
N GLN A 60 -9.80 16.25 -2.29
CA GLN A 60 -11.07 16.34 -1.55
C GLN A 60 -12.26 15.66 -2.27
N ARG A 61 -12.00 14.53 -2.95
CA ARG A 61 -12.98 13.78 -3.76
C ARG A 61 -13.59 14.56 -4.94
N GLN A 62 -12.95 15.63 -5.37
CA GLN A 62 -13.36 16.36 -6.57
C GLN A 62 -12.82 15.63 -7.80
N PHE A 63 -13.50 14.54 -8.17
CA PHE A 63 -13.05 13.63 -9.23
C PHE A 63 -13.48 14.06 -10.65
N ASN A 64 -14.20 15.14 -10.79
CA ASN A 64 -14.65 15.66 -12.07
C ASN A 64 -14.08 17.07 -12.28
N PRO A 65 -12.86 17.20 -12.79
CA PRO A 65 -12.29 18.49 -13.17
C PRO A 65 -12.98 19.03 -14.43
N ASP A 66 -12.89 20.33 -14.65
CA ASP A 66 -13.54 21.01 -15.77
C ASP A 66 -12.74 20.91 -17.07
N ALA A 67 -11.43 20.67 -16.97
CA ALA A 67 -10.51 20.59 -18.11
C ALA A 67 -9.48 19.43 -17.96
N PRO A 68 -8.89 18.97 -19.10
CA PRO A 68 -7.81 18.00 -19.04
C PRO A 68 -6.58 18.60 -18.35
N ASP A 69 -5.78 17.70 -17.76
CA ASP A 69 -4.52 18.04 -17.10
C ASP A 69 -4.63 19.00 -15.91
N GLU A 70 -5.81 19.07 -15.27
CA GLU A 70 -5.95 19.74 -13.98
C GLU A 70 -5.66 18.77 -12.81
N ARG A 71 -6.12 17.52 -12.92
CA ARG A 71 -6.03 16.53 -11.85
C ARG A 71 -5.73 15.16 -12.40
N TRP A 72 -4.64 14.58 -11.95
CA TRP A 72 -4.26 13.20 -12.25
C TRP A 72 -4.35 12.36 -10.99
N VAL A 73 -4.71 11.10 -11.13
CA VAL A 73 -4.61 10.10 -10.05
C VAL A 73 -3.63 9.02 -10.44
N THR A 74 -2.93 8.49 -9.46
CA THR A 74 -1.96 7.41 -9.67
C THR A 74 -2.12 6.35 -8.61
N ASP A 75 -1.93 5.10 -9.03
CA ASP A 75 -2.01 3.94 -8.14
C ASP A 75 -1.20 2.77 -8.71
N ILE A 76 -0.94 1.76 -7.87
CA ILE A 76 -0.21 0.56 -8.22
C ILE A 76 -1.12 -0.66 -8.04
N THR A 77 -1.25 -1.47 -9.09
CA THR A 77 -1.93 -2.75 -9.01
C THR A 77 -0.96 -3.93 -9.18
N TYR A 78 -1.42 -5.10 -8.78
CA TYR A 78 -0.67 -6.35 -8.81
C TYR A 78 -1.27 -7.27 -9.88
N ILE A 79 -0.44 -7.74 -10.79
CA ILE A 79 -0.83 -8.67 -11.83
C ILE A 79 -0.15 -10.01 -11.53
N ARG A 80 -0.94 -11.05 -11.33
CA ARG A 80 -0.41 -12.40 -11.15
C ARG A 80 -0.08 -13.00 -12.51
N THR A 81 1.17 -13.37 -12.71
CA THR A 81 1.65 -14.06 -13.91
C THR A 81 2.11 -15.48 -13.57
N HIS A 82 2.39 -16.29 -14.57
CA HIS A 82 2.96 -17.64 -14.37
C HIS A 82 4.35 -17.61 -13.74
N GLU A 83 5.11 -16.54 -13.93
CA GLU A 83 6.46 -16.35 -13.40
C GLU A 83 6.49 -15.63 -12.03
N GLY A 84 5.35 -15.17 -11.52
CA GLY A 84 5.26 -14.48 -10.25
C GLY A 84 4.41 -13.21 -10.31
N TRP A 85 4.73 -12.24 -9.47
CA TRP A 85 4.00 -10.97 -9.41
C TRP A 85 4.63 -9.92 -10.32
N LEU A 86 3.79 -9.28 -11.10
CA LEU A 86 4.10 -8.09 -11.88
C LEU A 86 3.36 -6.89 -11.28
N TYR A 87 4.03 -5.78 -11.12
CA TYR A 87 3.46 -4.54 -10.59
C TYR A 87 3.23 -3.58 -11.74
N LEU A 88 2.08 -2.94 -11.77
CA LEU A 88 1.70 -1.94 -12.76
C LEU A 88 1.33 -0.65 -12.03
N ALA A 89 2.12 0.41 -12.25
CA ALA A 89 1.75 1.77 -11.87
C ALA A 89 1.06 2.46 -13.05
N VAL A 90 -0.02 3.18 -12.79
CA VAL A 90 -0.73 3.97 -13.79
C VAL A 90 -0.91 5.40 -13.34
N VAL A 91 -0.97 6.32 -14.29
CA VAL A 91 -1.40 7.70 -14.10
C VAL A 91 -2.59 7.94 -15.02
N VAL A 92 -3.71 8.35 -14.43
CA VAL A 92 -4.99 8.56 -15.10
C VAL A 92 -5.35 10.04 -15.01
N ASP A 93 -5.70 10.65 -16.13
CA ASP A 93 -6.27 11.98 -16.17
C ASP A 93 -7.77 11.92 -15.78
N LEU A 94 -8.16 12.66 -14.75
CA LEU A 94 -9.52 12.60 -14.22
C LEU A 94 -10.56 13.18 -15.15
N PHE A 95 -10.21 14.10 -16.03
CA PHE A 95 -11.14 14.66 -17.01
C PHE A 95 -11.48 13.64 -18.09
N SER A 96 -10.47 13.12 -18.77
CA SER A 96 -10.65 12.21 -19.91
C SER A 96 -10.81 10.74 -19.52
N ARG A 97 -10.51 10.39 -18.25
CA ARG A 97 -10.47 9.01 -17.74
C ARG A 97 -9.46 8.11 -18.48
N LYS A 98 -8.51 8.71 -19.21
CA LYS A 98 -7.51 7.99 -19.98
C LYS A 98 -6.23 7.76 -19.17
N ILE A 99 -5.61 6.61 -19.39
CA ILE A 99 -4.24 6.38 -18.91
C ILE A 99 -3.30 7.24 -19.74
N ILE A 100 -2.60 8.16 -19.06
CA ILE A 100 -1.65 9.07 -19.67
C ILE A 100 -0.20 8.63 -19.44
N GLY A 101 0.05 7.82 -18.41
CA GLY A 101 1.35 7.24 -18.14
C GLY A 101 1.22 5.89 -17.41
N TRP A 102 2.17 5.01 -17.63
CA TRP A 102 2.23 3.71 -16.97
C TRP A 102 3.65 3.16 -16.93
N SER A 103 3.91 2.26 -15.99
CA SER A 103 5.17 1.50 -15.90
C SER A 103 4.89 0.13 -15.29
N MET A 104 5.59 -0.89 -15.77
CA MET A 104 5.51 -2.25 -15.23
C MET A 104 6.87 -2.75 -14.79
N GLN A 105 6.92 -3.41 -13.62
CA GLN A 105 8.16 -3.98 -13.07
C GLN A 105 7.86 -5.26 -12.28
N SER A 106 8.85 -6.15 -12.19
CA SER A 106 8.77 -7.35 -11.34
C SER A 106 8.95 -7.07 -9.85
N ARG A 107 9.34 -5.85 -9.48
CA ARG A 107 9.53 -5.39 -8.09
C ARG A 107 8.82 -4.06 -7.89
N MET A 108 8.16 -3.92 -6.74
CA MET A 108 7.48 -2.68 -6.36
C MET A 108 8.48 -1.70 -5.74
N THR A 109 9.29 -1.07 -6.57
CA THR A 109 10.24 -0.02 -6.19
C THR A 109 9.63 1.37 -6.41
N LYS A 110 10.27 2.42 -5.88
CA LYS A 110 9.86 3.81 -6.15
C LYS A 110 9.98 4.20 -7.63
N ASP A 111 10.87 3.53 -8.38
CA ASP A 111 11.11 3.85 -9.79
C ASP A 111 9.89 3.57 -10.67
N ILE A 112 9.03 2.60 -10.27
CA ILE A 112 7.83 2.27 -11.05
C ILE A 112 6.87 3.46 -11.14
N VAL A 113 6.66 4.17 -10.03
CA VAL A 113 5.76 5.33 -10.00
C VAL A 113 6.39 6.56 -10.67
N LEU A 114 7.71 6.74 -10.52
CA LEU A 114 8.45 7.81 -11.17
C LEU A 114 8.43 7.66 -12.69
N ASN A 115 8.65 6.46 -13.22
CA ASN A 115 8.60 6.19 -14.66
C ASN A 115 7.19 6.38 -15.23
N ALA A 116 6.14 5.95 -14.51
CA ALA A 116 4.76 6.18 -14.91
C ALA A 116 4.44 7.69 -14.99
N LEU A 117 4.86 8.45 -13.98
CA LEU A 117 4.64 9.89 -13.93
C LEU A 117 5.47 10.62 -14.98
N LEU A 118 6.72 10.22 -15.22
CA LEU A 118 7.58 10.79 -16.27
C LEU A 118 6.93 10.62 -17.64
N MET A 119 6.41 9.43 -17.95
CA MET A 119 5.67 9.19 -19.18
C MET A 119 4.44 10.10 -19.30
N ALA A 120 3.68 10.30 -18.21
CA ALA A 120 2.52 11.17 -18.20
C ALA A 120 2.91 12.63 -18.50
N VAL A 121 3.94 13.15 -17.84
CA VAL A 121 4.47 14.51 -18.06
C VAL A 121 4.92 14.70 -19.51
N TRP A 122 5.67 13.77 -20.07
CA TRP A 122 6.15 13.88 -21.45
C TRP A 122 5.05 13.80 -22.50
N ARG A 123 4.03 12.98 -22.26
CA ARG A 123 2.90 12.85 -23.20
C ARG A 123 1.97 14.04 -23.18
N ARG A 124 1.80 14.65 -22.01
CA ARG A 124 0.81 15.72 -21.83
C ARG A 124 1.42 17.11 -21.86
N ASN A 125 2.72 17.23 -21.52
CA ASN A 125 3.45 18.49 -21.44
C ASN A 125 2.59 19.62 -20.83
N PRO A 126 2.10 19.48 -19.58
CA PRO A 126 1.14 20.41 -19.02
C PRO A 126 1.76 21.79 -18.85
N GLU A 127 1.08 22.83 -19.35
CA GLU A 127 1.49 24.22 -19.21
C GLU A 127 1.12 24.83 -17.85
N LYS A 128 0.13 24.22 -17.18
CA LYS A 128 -0.36 24.65 -15.88
C LYS A 128 0.03 23.64 -14.80
N GLN A 129 -0.04 24.09 -13.55
CA GLN A 129 0.18 23.21 -12.41
C GLN A 129 -0.91 22.13 -12.35
N VAL A 130 -0.51 20.86 -12.32
CA VAL A 130 -1.39 19.70 -12.23
C VAL A 130 -1.37 19.14 -10.81
N LEU A 131 -2.53 18.84 -10.26
CA LEU A 131 -2.67 18.14 -9.00
C LEU A 131 -2.52 16.62 -9.23
N VAL A 132 -1.51 16.00 -8.63
CA VAL A 132 -1.27 14.55 -8.72
C VAL A 132 -1.66 13.91 -7.38
N HIS A 133 -2.71 13.09 -7.40
CA HIS A 133 -3.23 12.42 -6.21
C HIS A 133 -2.84 10.95 -6.18
N SER A 134 -2.41 10.48 -5.00
CA SER A 134 -2.01 9.09 -4.73
C SER A 134 -2.52 8.62 -3.36
N ASP A 135 -2.33 7.35 -3.07
CA ASP A 135 -2.40 6.84 -1.71
C ASP A 135 -1.15 7.25 -0.89
N GLN A 136 -1.07 6.79 0.37
CA GLN A 136 0.09 7.00 1.24
C GLN A 136 1.11 5.84 1.16
N GLY A 137 1.21 5.15 0.03
CA GLY A 137 2.21 4.11 -0.20
C GLY A 137 3.64 4.65 -0.04
N SER A 138 4.56 3.77 0.37
CA SER A 138 5.97 4.14 0.59
C SER A 138 6.66 4.70 -0.66
N GLN A 139 6.18 4.35 -1.84
CA GLN A 139 6.67 4.85 -3.12
C GLN A 139 6.37 6.34 -3.29
N TYR A 140 5.15 6.75 -2.94
CA TYR A 140 4.65 8.12 -3.08
C TYR A 140 5.10 9.06 -1.95
N THR A 141 5.46 8.50 -0.79
CA THR A 141 5.98 9.28 0.35
C THR A 141 7.50 9.42 0.33
N SER A 142 8.17 8.96 -0.73
CA SER A 142 9.62 9.05 -0.89
C SER A 142 10.07 10.48 -1.22
N HIS A 143 11.29 10.81 -0.84
CA HIS A 143 11.90 12.11 -1.16
C HIS A 143 12.01 12.32 -2.68
N GLU A 144 12.33 11.28 -3.43
CA GLU A 144 12.47 11.33 -4.89
C GLU A 144 11.14 11.66 -5.56
N TRP A 145 10.03 11.11 -5.08
CA TRP A 145 8.69 11.44 -5.57
C TRP A 145 8.38 12.93 -5.36
N GLN A 146 8.62 13.44 -4.16
CA GLN A 146 8.37 14.85 -3.85
C GLN A 146 9.28 15.79 -4.68
N SER A 147 10.54 15.42 -4.86
CA SER A 147 11.49 16.17 -5.69
C SER A 147 11.06 16.18 -7.15
N PHE A 148 10.57 15.05 -7.68
CA PHE A 148 10.06 14.95 -9.02
C PHE A 148 8.84 15.86 -9.25
N LEU A 149 7.86 15.81 -8.36
CA LEU A 149 6.69 16.69 -8.43
C LEU A 149 7.11 18.16 -8.49
N LYS A 150 7.99 18.57 -7.59
CA LYS A 150 8.47 19.95 -7.52
C LYS A 150 9.23 20.38 -8.79
N SER A 151 10.10 19.52 -9.32
CA SER A 151 10.92 19.85 -10.52
C SER A 151 10.09 19.98 -11.80
N HIS A 152 8.90 19.34 -11.84
CA HIS A 152 7.99 19.40 -13.00
C HIS A 152 6.76 20.30 -12.78
N GLY A 153 6.75 21.13 -11.74
CA GLY A 153 5.63 22.04 -11.46
C GLY A 153 4.32 21.34 -11.06
N LEU A 154 4.41 20.10 -10.58
CA LEU A 154 3.26 19.31 -10.16
C LEU A 154 2.99 19.51 -8.66
N GLU A 155 1.73 19.42 -8.27
CA GLU A 155 1.28 19.54 -6.89
C GLU A 155 0.87 18.18 -6.33
N GLY A 156 1.46 17.75 -5.20
CA GLY A 156 1.15 16.49 -4.56
C GLY A 156 -0.09 16.56 -3.68
N SER A 157 -0.92 15.53 -3.78
CA SER A 157 -2.06 15.29 -2.92
C SER A 157 -2.10 13.82 -2.52
N MET A 158 -2.46 13.51 -1.28
CA MET A 158 -2.54 12.12 -0.81
C MET A 158 -3.87 11.84 -0.12
N SER A 159 -4.38 10.63 -0.31
CA SER A 159 -5.53 10.11 0.43
C SER A 159 -5.28 10.17 1.93
N ARG A 160 -6.33 10.35 2.71
CA ARG A 160 -6.25 10.22 4.17
C ARG A 160 -6.00 8.76 4.55
N ARG A 161 -5.21 8.53 5.57
CA ARG A 161 -4.86 7.17 6.02
C ARG A 161 -6.11 6.36 6.36
N GLY A 162 -6.24 5.18 5.73
CA GLY A 162 -7.38 4.28 5.94
C GLY A 162 -8.68 4.72 5.29
N ASN A 163 -8.67 5.71 4.40
CA ASN A 163 -9.86 6.18 3.69
C ASN A 163 -9.77 5.81 2.19
N CYS A 164 -10.33 4.64 1.84
CA CYS A 164 -10.39 4.15 0.45
C CYS A 164 -11.19 5.06 -0.49
N HIS A 165 -12.20 5.77 0.03
CA HIS A 165 -13.02 6.66 -0.80
C HIS A 165 -12.24 7.85 -1.38
N ASP A 166 -11.10 8.21 -0.80
CA ASP A 166 -10.30 9.31 -1.30
C ASP A 166 -9.54 8.94 -2.59
N ASN A 167 -9.35 7.63 -2.87
CA ASN A 167 -8.73 7.10 -4.10
C ASN A 167 -9.68 6.23 -4.96
N ALA A 168 -10.98 6.38 -4.75
CA ALA A 168 -12.00 5.51 -5.34
C ALA A 168 -11.95 5.43 -6.88
N VAL A 169 -11.52 6.48 -7.57
CA VAL A 169 -11.41 6.49 -9.04
C VAL A 169 -10.27 5.59 -9.53
N ALA A 170 -9.12 5.62 -8.86
CA ALA A 170 -8.01 4.74 -9.20
C ALA A 170 -8.35 3.27 -8.86
N GLU A 171 -8.98 3.02 -7.71
CA GLU A 171 -9.46 1.69 -7.33
C GLU A 171 -10.51 1.14 -8.31
N SER A 172 -11.49 1.96 -8.71
CA SER A 172 -12.53 1.54 -9.67
C SER A 172 -11.97 1.23 -11.06
N PHE A 173 -10.90 1.91 -11.47
CA PHE A 173 -10.23 1.65 -12.73
C PHE A 173 -9.63 0.23 -12.79
N PHE A 174 -9.14 -0.31 -11.67
CA PHE A 174 -8.57 -1.65 -11.61
C PHE A 174 -9.61 -2.76 -11.36
N GLN A 175 -10.86 -2.44 -11.11
CA GLN A 175 -11.95 -3.41 -10.92
C GLN A 175 -12.66 -3.81 -12.22
N LEU A 176 -12.21 -3.28 -13.35
CA LEU A 176 -12.64 -3.68 -14.69
C LEU A 176 -11.85 -4.94 -15.10
#